data_a7a980bb34b1cc7a6ee9661753892bf2
#
_entry.id   a7a980bb34b1cc7a6ee9661753892bf2
#
_cell.length_a   1.000
_cell.length_b   1.000
_cell.length_c   1.000
_cell.angle_alpha   90.00
_cell.angle_beta   90.00
_cell.angle_gamma   90.00
#
_symmetry.space_group_name_H-M   'P 1'
#
loop_
_entity.id
_entity.type
_entity.pdbx_description
1 polymer ?
#
loop_
_entity_poly.entity_id
_entity_poly.type
_entity_poly.pdbx_seq_one_letter_code
_entity_poly.pdbx_strand_id
1 'polypeptide(L)'
;ILIDETTLDYEPGTEYDYSMITSDMLALVIERATGQRYADYVGKALLQPIGAAGGTVYINRPGGLAHSGCCLMLPAESFVRIGVLMAQDGV
;
A
#
# COMPACT_ATOMS: atom_id res chain seq x y z
N ILE A 1 16.64 9.32 2.85
CA ILE A 1 17.33 9.68 4.11
C ILE A 1 17.13 8.59 5.16
N LEU A 2 15.88 8.26 5.49
CA LEU A 2 15.61 7.21 6.49
C LEU A 2 16.20 5.87 6.08
N ILE A 3 16.12 5.53 4.81
CA ILE A 3 16.64 4.26 4.31
C ILE A 3 18.16 4.19 4.46
N ASP A 4 18.84 5.30 4.16
CA ASP A 4 20.31 5.32 4.20
C ASP A 4 20.86 5.48 5.62
N GLU A 5 20.11 6.13 6.51
CA GLU A 5 20.59 6.50 7.83
C GLU A 5 20.12 5.57 8.94
N THR A 6 19.15 4.69 8.65
CA THR A 6 18.59 3.80 9.65
C THR A 6 19.20 2.42 9.53
N THR A 7 19.59 1.84 10.66
CA THR A 7 20.12 0.48 10.73
C THR A 7 19.00 -0.49 11.13
N LEU A 8 19.22 -1.77 10.85
CA LEU A 8 18.27 -2.80 11.27
C LEU A 8 18.44 -3.07 12.77
N ASP A 9 17.31 -3.22 13.47
CA ASP A 9 17.32 -3.56 14.89
C ASP A 9 17.53 -5.05 15.13
N TYR A 10 17.16 -5.88 14.15
CA TYR A 10 17.32 -7.34 14.23
C TYR A 10 17.32 -7.92 12.83
N GLU A 11 17.70 -9.19 12.71
CA GLU A 11 17.75 -9.84 11.42
C GLU A 11 16.35 -9.96 10.79
N PRO A 12 16.22 -9.70 9.48
CA PRO A 12 14.93 -9.84 8.80
C PRO A 12 14.34 -11.24 8.98
N GLY A 13 13.06 -11.28 9.27
CA GLY A 13 12.32 -12.52 9.42
C GLY A 13 12.40 -13.16 10.79
N THR A 14 13.11 -12.55 11.73
CA THR A 14 13.30 -13.14 13.07
C THR A 14 12.32 -12.64 14.11
N GLU A 15 11.83 -11.40 13.96
CA GLU A 15 10.92 -10.79 14.93
C GLU A 15 9.85 -10.00 14.21
N TYR A 16 8.69 -9.86 14.85
CA TYR A 16 7.59 -9.03 14.37
C TYR A 16 7.56 -7.72 15.13
N ASP A 17 7.44 -6.63 14.39
CA ASP A 17 7.30 -5.29 14.96
C ASP A 17 6.26 -4.53 14.14
N TYR A 18 5.21 -4.07 14.79
CA TYR A 18 4.17 -3.31 14.12
C TYR A 18 4.65 -1.87 13.90
N SER A 19 4.85 -1.50 12.63
CA SER A 19 5.37 -0.17 12.29
C SER A 19 4.70 0.37 11.04
N MET A 20 4.14 1.57 11.16
CA MET A 20 3.56 2.27 10.02
C MET A 20 4.63 2.64 8.98
N ILE A 21 5.83 2.98 9.43
CA ILE A 21 6.94 3.34 8.55
C ILE A 21 7.29 2.18 7.61
N THR A 22 7.33 0.96 8.14
CA THR A 22 7.60 -0.22 7.33
C THR A 22 6.55 -0.38 6.24
N SER A 23 5.28 -0.22 6.58
CA SER A 23 4.20 -0.31 5.60
C SER A 23 4.25 0.83 4.59
N ASP A 24 4.60 2.05 5.03
CA ASP A 24 4.76 3.19 4.11
C ASP A 24 5.89 2.96 3.11
N MET A 25 6.96 2.30 3.52
CA MET A 25 8.08 2.01 2.63
C MET A 25 7.69 1.03 1.52
N LEU A 26 6.67 0.21 1.72
CA LEU A 26 6.19 -0.71 0.68
C LEU A 26 5.66 0.03 -0.54
N ALA A 27 5.10 1.23 -0.38
CA ALA A 27 4.69 2.04 -1.53
C ALA A 27 5.87 2.37 -2.43
N LEU A 28 7.01 2.71 -1.83
CA LEU A 28 8.23 2.98 -2.60
C LEU A 28 8.71 1.72 -3.33
N VAL A 29 8.67 0.57 -2.67
CA VAL A 29 9.05 -0.70 -3.28
C VAL A 29 8.17 -0.99 -4.50
N ILE A 30 6.87 -0.81 -4.36
CA ILE A 30 5.93 -1.05 -5.46
C ILE A 30 6.19 -0.08 -6.62
N GLU A 31 6.43 1.19 -6.33
CA GLU A 31 6.73 2.17 -7.38
C GLU A 31 8.01 1.82 -8.13
N ARG A 32 9.04 1.39 -7.41
CA ARG A 32 10.30 1.00 -8.02
C ARG A 32 10.19 -0.28 -8.83
N ALA A 33 9.42 -1.24 -8.34
CA ALA A 33 9.26 -2.54 -9.01
C ALA A 33 8.38 -2.44 -10.25
N THR A 34 7.37 -1.57 -10.25
CA THR A 34 6.40 -1.49 -11.35
C THR A 34 6.64 -0.33 -12.30
N GLY A 35 7.41 0.68 -11.89
CA GLY A 35 7.59 1.90 -12.67
C GLY A 35 6.34 2.79 -12.69
N GLN A 36 5.36 2.52 -11.83
CA GLN A 36 4.11 3.27 -11.74
C GLN A 36 3.94 3.88 -10.36
N ARG A 37 3.16 4.96 -10.28
CA ARG A 37 2.80 5.52 -8.98
C ARG A 37 1.97 4.50 -8.21
N TYR A 38 2.16 4.46 -6.88
CA TYR A 38 1.49 3.49 -6.02
C TYR A 38 -0.03 3.52 -6.20
N ALA A 39 -0.65 4.70 -6.14
CA ALA A 39 -2.09 4.81 -6.27
C ALA A 39 -2.59 4.34 -7.63
N ASP A 40 -1.86 4.66 -8.70
CA ASP A 40 -2.23 4.23 -10.04
C ASP A 40 -2.13 2.72 -10.18
N TYR A 41 -1.06 2.13 -9.65
CA TYR A 41 -0.86 0.68 -9.73
C TYR A 41 -1.95 -0.07 -8.95
N VAL A 42 -2.21 0.35 -7.72
CA VAL A 42 -3.24 -0.28 -6.87
C VAL A 42 -4.61 -0.13 -7.52
N GLY A 43 -4.89 1.03 -8.09
CA GLY A 43 -6.17 1.25 -8.79
C GLY A 43 -6.36 0.28 -9.94
N LYS A 44 -5.33 0.07 -10.75
CA LYS A 44 -5.42 -0.78 -11.94
C LYS A 44 -5.33 -2.27 -11.60
N ALA A 45 -4.45 -2.65 -10.69
CA ALA A 45 -4.18 -4.05 -10.41
C ALA A 45 -5.17 -4.67 -9.43
N LEU A 46 -5.69 -3.89 -8.50
CA LEU A 46 -6.56 -4.39 -7.44
C LEU A 46 -7.98 -3.86 -7.55
N LEU A 47 -8.14 -2.54 -7.55
CA LEU A 47 -9.47 -1.95 -7.37
C LEU A 47 -10.36 -2.09 -8.60
N GLN A 48 -9.83 -1.84 -9.80
CA GLN A 48 -10.62 -1.96 -11.02
C GLN A 48 -11.10 -3.38 -11.29
N PRO A 49 -10.24 -4.40 -11.20
CA PRO A 49 -10.68 -5.79 -11.46
C PRO A 49 -11.80 -6.28 -10.56
N ILE A 50 -11.88 -5.80 -9.31
CA ILE A 50 -12.96 -6.21 -8.41
C ILE A 50 -14.15 -5.28 -8.44
N GLY A 51 -14.11 -4.25 -9.29
CA GLY A 51 -15.21 -3.31 -9.41
C GLY A 51 -15.30 -2.29 -8.29
N ALA A 52 -14.25 -2.13 -7.49
CA ALA A 52 -14.21 -1.12 -6.44
C ALA A 52 -14.01 0.26 -7.06
N ALA A 53 -14.91 1.19 -6.77
CA ALA A 53 -14.90 2.52 -7.34
C ALA A 53 -14.55 3.57 -6.29
N GLY A 54 -14.02 4.70 -6.74
CA GLY A 54 -13.64 5.81 -5.88
C GLY A 54 -12.35 5.52 -5.14
N GLY A 55 -12.04 6.37 -4.20
CA GLY A 55 -10.90 6.17 -3.33
C GLY A 55 -9.92 7.32 -3.39
N THR A 56 -9.26 7.54 -2.27
CA THR A 56 -8.25 8.58 -2.11
C THR A 56 -7.10 8.02 -1.27
N VAL A 57 -5.88 8.23 -1.74
CA VAL A 57 -4.67 7.84 -1.00
C VAL A 57 -3.96 9.13 -0.56
N TYR A 58 -3.63 9.22 0.71
CA TYR A 58 -2.86 10.35 1.20
C TYR A 58 -1.41 10.25 0.75
N ILE A 59 -0.85 11.39 0.36
CA ILE A 59 0.56 11.51 0.00
C ILE A 59 1.20 12.55 0.90
N ASN A 60 2.52 12.47 1.05
CA ASN A 60 3.25 13.36 1.94
C ASN A 60 3.39 14.79 1.39
N ARG A 61 3.28 14.97 0.08
CA ARG A 61 3.32 16.26 -0.60
C ARG A 61 2.84 16.07 -2.03
N PRO A 62 2.47 17.14 -2.75
CA PRO A 62 2.08 17.01 -4.16
C PRO A 62 3.16 16.27 -4.96
N GLY A 63 2.76 15.22 -5.66
CA GLY A 63 3.68 14.36 -6.40
C GLY A 63 4.57 13.49 -5.53
N GLY A 64 4.33 13.44 -4.22
CA GLY A 64 5.13 12.66 -3.28
C GLY A 64 4.70 11.21 -3.15
N LEU A 65 5.32 10.51 -2.20
CA LEU A 65 5.06 9.10 -1.93
C LEU A 65 3.76 8.93 -1.15
N ALA A 66 3.00 7.89 -1.48
CA ALA A 66 1.76 7.57 -0.79
C ALA A 66 2.01 7.04 0.62
N HIS A 67 1.07 7.31 1.53
CA HIS A 67 1.06 6.74 2.87
C HIS A 67 0.35 5.38 2.81
N SER A 68 1.08 4.34 2.44
CA SER A 68 0.50 3.00 2.30
C SER A 68 0.29 2.29 3.64
N GLY A 69 0.84 2.84 4.72
CA GLY A 69 0.62 2.31 6.06
C GLY A 69 -0.73 2.67 6.66
N CYS A 70 -1.43 3.64 6.06
CA CYS A 70 -2.76 4.03 6.52
C CYS A 70 -3.53 4.72 5.40
N CYS A 71 -4.74 5.05 5.73
CA CYS A 71 -5.40 6.28 5.22
C CYS A 71 -5.85 6.16 3.77
N LEU A 72 -6.15 4.94 3.32
CA LEU A 72 -6.87 4.72 2.08
C LEU A 72 -8.35 4.95 2.34
N MET A 73 -8.94 5.88 1.61
CA MET A 73 -10.35 6.22 1.77
C MET A 73 -11.14 5.66 0.61
N LEU A 74 -12.05 4.74 0.91
CA LEU A 74 -12.90 4.08 -0.07
C LEU A 74 -14.34 4.07 0.44
N PRO A 75 -15.34 4.01 -0.49
CA PRO A 75 -16.70 3.68 -0.08
C PRO A 75 -16.75 2.32 0.61
N ALA A 76 -17.70 2.16 1.54
CA ALA A 76 -17.81 0.91 2.30
C ALA A 76 -17.96 -0.32 1.40
N GLU A 77 -18.73 -0.20 0.31
CA GLU A 77 -18.89 -1.30 -0.64
C GLU A 77 -17.56 -1.73 -1.26
N SER A 78 -16.67 -0.78 -1.53
CA SER A 78 -15.35 -1.09 -2.10
C SER A 78 -14.51 -1.88 -1.11
N PHE A 79 -14.56 -1.55 0.18
CA PHE A 79 -13.87 -2.33 1.19
C PHE A 79 -14.43 -3.76 1.29
N VAL A 80 -15.74 -3.92 1.19
CA VAL A 80 -16.35 -5.25 1.17
C VAL A 80 -15.84 -6.07 0.00
N ARG A 81 -15.68 -5.46 -1.17
CA ARG A 81 -15.16 -6.17 -2.35
C ARG A 81 -13.74 -6.68 -2.14
N ILE A 82 -12.90 -5.92 -1.44
CA ILE A 82 -11.57 -6.38 -1.07
C ILE A 82 -11.68 -7.61 -0.15
N GLY A 83 -12.58 -7.56 0.83
CA GLY A 83 -12.81 -8.70 1.72
C GLY A 83 -13.29 -9.95 0.97
N VAL A 84 -14.19 -9.78 0.01
CA VAL A 84 -14.64 -10.89 -0.83
C VAL A 84 -13.49 -11.49 -1.63
N LEU A 85 -12.63 -10.64 -2.20
CA LEU A 85 -11.44 -11.11 -2.93
C LEU A 85 -10.57 -11.99 -2.04
N MET A 86 -10.34 -11.56 -0.80
CA MET A 86 -9.54 -12.32 0.15
C MET A 86 -10.22 -13.64 0.52
N ALA A 87 -11.54 -13.63 0.68
CA ALA A 87 -12.29 -14.84 0.98
C ALA A 87 -12.25 -15.86 -0.16
N GLN A 88 -11.98 -15.40 -1.38
CA GLN A 88 -11.87 -16.23 -2.58
C GLN A 88 -10.41 -16.49 -2.96
N ASP A 89 -9.48 -16.32 -2.02
CA ASP A 89 -8.05 -16.56 -2.22
C ASP A 89 -7.44 -15.72 -3.36
N GLY A 90 -7.99 -14.55 -3.61
CA GLY A 90 -7.48 -13.64 -4.62
C GLY A 90 -7.92 -13.94 -6.05
N VAL A 91 -8.98 -14.72 -6.19
CA VAL A 91 -9.43 -15.18 -7.52
C VAL A 91 -10.73 -14.51 -7.94
#